data_8bebd1508d0d65d5fda31e0f81a29547
#
_entry.id   8bebd1508d0d65d5fda31e0f81a29547
#
_cell.length_a   1.000
_cell.length_b   1.000
_cell.length_c   1.000
_cell.angle_alpha   90.00
_cell.angle_beta   90.00
_cell.angle_gamma   90.00
#
_symmetry.space_group_name_H-M   'P 1'
#
loop_
_entity.id
_entity.type
_entity.pdbx_description
1 polymer ?
#
loop_
_entity_poly.entity_id
_entity_poly.type
_entity_poly.pdbx_seq_one_letter_code
_entity_poly.pdbx_strand_id
1 'polypeptide(L)'
;NVVRNVVSLLDVSATLLACAGIELPEGWRGRDLRPLAAGRTEGWEDVAFLQISESRVGRAIRTPDYTYAVRAEGDGYRVFASDVYYEEFFYVLKDDPFQQNNLAADSAWAETRAHLAELLQCKMVQAGERPPEIRPFRAW
;
A
#
# COMPACT_ATOMS: atom_id res chain seq x y z
N ASN A 1 15.10 16.89 -12.28
CA ASN A 1 13.97 16.96 -11.34
C ASN A 1 13.97 15.74 -10.42
N VAL A 2 13.65 15.97 -9.14
CA VAL A 2 13.38 14.89 -8.18
C VAL A 2 11.88 14.93 -7.89
N VAL A 3 11.20 13.82 -8.17
CA VAL A 3 9.79 13.61 -7.83
C VAL A 3 9.74 12.94 -6.46
N ARG A 4 8.94 13.48 -5.53
CA ARG A 4 8.82 12.97 -4.17
C ARG A 4 7.52 12.23 -3.91
N ASN A 5 6.65 12.17 -4.91
CA ASN A 5 5.38 11.46 -4.83
C ASN A 5 5.59 9.96 -4.67
N VAL A 6 4.67 9.31 -3.98
CA VAL A 6 4.67 7.86 -3.84
C VAL A 6 4.31 7.22 -5.18
N VAL A 7 5.13 6.29 -5.61
CA VAL A 7 4.95 5.55 -6.87
C VAL A 7 5.07 4.05 -6.62
N SER A 8 4.47 3.26 -7.50
CA SER A 8 4.51 1.80 -7.48
C SER A 8 5.37 1.25 -8.61
N LEU A 9 5.88 0.03 -8.49
CA LEU A 9 6.51 -0.67 -9.61
C LEU A 9 5.54 -0.91 -10.78
N LEU A 10 4.24 -0.97 -10.52
CA LEU A 10 3.21 -1.03 -11.56
C LEU A 10 3.19 0.22 -12.43
N ASP A 11 3.51 1.39 -11.86
CA ASP A 11 3.58 2.66 -12.59
C ASP A 11 4.78 2.69 -13.55
N VAL A 12 5.87 2.01 -13.19
CA VAL A 12 7.05 1.88 -14.07
C VAL A 12 6.69 1.11 -15.34
N SER A 13 6.02 -0.04 -15.20
CA SER A 13 5.60 -0.84 -16.36
C SER A 13 4.58 -0.10 -17.23
N ALA A 14 3.61 0.61 -16.63
CA ALA A 14 2.67 1.46 -17.35
C ALA A 14 3.41 2.56 -18.15
N THR A 15 4.42 3.17 -17.53
CA THR A 15 5.23 4.21 -18.17
C THR A 15 6.00 3.68 -19.37
N LEU A 16 6.60 2.49 -19.25
CA LEU A 16 7.33 1.86 -20.34
C LEU A 16 6.43 1.56 -21.54
N LEU A 17 5.24 1.03 -21.32
CA LEU A 17 4.23 0.80 -22.36
C LEU A 17 3.84 2.11 -23.02
N ALA A 18 3.54 3.14 -22.23
CA ALA A 18 3.19 4.46 -22.73
C ALA A 18 4.33 5.13 -23.52
N CYS A 19 5.59 4.94 -23.14
CA CYS A 19 6.75 5.39 -23.92
C CYS A 19 6.88 4.67 -25.26
N ALA A 20 6.47 3.41 -25.32
CA ALA A 20 6.46 2.61 -26.55
C ALA A 20 5.24 2.88 -27.44
N GLY A 21 4.32 3.76 -27.02
CA GLY A 21 3.07 4.01 -27.74
C GLY A 21 2.07 2.85 -27.66
N ILE A 22 2.22 1.96 -26.70
CA ILE A 22 1.33 0.81 -26.47
C ILE A 22 0.27 1.21 -25.46
N GLU A 23 -0.98 0.99 -25.79
CA GLU A 23 -2.11 1.20 -24.88
C GLU A 23 -2.06 0.22 -23.71
N LEU A 24 -2.41 0.72 -22.53
CA LEU A 24 -2.49 -0.12 -21.33
C LEU A 24 -3.65 -1.09 -21.46
N PRO A 25 -3.45 -2.37 -21.10
CA PRO A 25 -4.56 -3.34 -21.04
C PRO A 25 -5.66 -2.86 -20.10
N GLU A 26 -6.91 -3.23 -20.42
CA GLU A 26 -8.04 -2.95 -19.53
C GLU A 26 -7.80 -3.51 -18.13
N GLY A 27 -8.11 -2.72 -17.10
CA GLY A 27 -7.91 -3.10 -15.69
C GLY A 27 -6.46 -2.95 -15.19
N TRP A 28 -5.53 -2.45 -16.00
CA TRP A 28 -4.17 -2.18 -15.55
C TRP A 28 -4.14 -1.15 -14.41
N ARG A 29 -3.39 -1.43 -13.36
CA ARG A 29 -3.41 -0.62 -12.13
C ARG A 29 -2.31 0.42 -12.07
N GLY A 30 -1.26 0.27 -12.85
CA GLY A 30 -0.16 1.25 -12.91
C GLY A 30 -0.55 2.49 -13.71
N ARG A 31 0.07 3.60 -13.38
CA ARG A 31 -0.15 4.92 -14.00
C ARG A 31 1.11 5.38 -14.72
N ASP A 32 0.95 6.12 -15.80
CA ASP A 32 2.07 6.74 -16.51
C ASP A 32 2.74 7.81 -15.64
N LEU A 33 4.04 7.68 -15.39
CA LEU A 33 4.85 8.60 -14.57
C LEU A 33 5.31 9.85 -15.33
N ARG A 34 5.19 9.90 -16.67
CA ARG A 34 5.65 11.04 -17.46
C ARG A 34 4.99 12.37 -17.09
N PRO A 35 3.67 12.45 -16.82
CA PRO A 35 3.05 13.67 -16.28
C PRO A 35 3.69 14.12 -14.97
N LEU A 36 3.91 13.18 -14.05
CA LEU A 36 4.51 13.44 -12.75
C LEU A 36 5.98 13.95 -12.90
N ALA A 37 6.76 13.32 -13.77
CA ALA A 37 8.12 13.73 -14.08
C ALA A 37 8.17 15.14 -14.71
N ALA A 38 7.11 15.55 -15.40
CA ALA A 38 6.94 16.90 -15.94
C ALA A 38 6.39 17.92 -14.91
N GLY A 39 6.23 17.53 -13.64
CA GLY A 39 5.76 18.40 -12.56
C GLY A 39 4.22 18.53 -12.47
N ARG A 40 3.47 17.73 -13.22
CA ARG A 40 2.01 17.69 -13.17
C ARG A 40 1.58 16.66 -12.13
N THR A 41 1.14 17.13 -10.97
CA THR A 41 0.74 16.29 -9.82
C THR A 41 -0.77 16.22 -9.62
N GLU A 42 -1.55 16.96 -10.42
CA GLU A 42 -3.01 16.97 -10.32
C GLU A 42 -3.59 15.56 -10.50
N GLY A 43 -4.47 15.17 -9.58
CA GLY A 43 -5.09 13.84 -9.58
C GLY A 43 -4.13 12.69 -9.22
N TRP A 44 -2.88 12.99 -8.85
CA TRP A 44 -1.96 11.96 -8.38
C TRP A 44 -2.27 11.62 -6.92
N GLU A 45 -2.65 10.40 -6.69
CA GLU A 45 -2.88 9.88 -5.34
C GLU A 45 -1.56 9.33 -4.77
N ASP A 46 -1.08 9.93 -3.69
CA ASP A 46 0.20 9.60 -3.05
C ASP A 46 0.07 8.37 -2.13
N VAL A 47 -0.42 7.28 -2.69
CA VAL A 47 -0.58 6.00 -1.99
C VAL A 47 -0.13 4.86 -2.90
N ALA A 48 0.74 4.00 -2.39
CA ALA A 48 1.05 2.71 -3.00
C ALA A 48 0.42 1.59 -2.18
N PHE A 49 -0.30 0.69 -2.85
CA PHE A 49 -0.84 -0.54 -2.27
C PHE A 49 0.14 -1.68 -2.53
N LEU A 50 0.42 -2.46 -1.48
CA LEU A 50 1.33 -3.60 -1.52
C LEU A 50 0.62 -4.85 -1.04
N GLN A 51 0.94 -5.96 -1.68
CA GLN A 51 0.39 -7.27 -1.37
C GLN A 51 1.51 -8.29 -1.30
N ILE A 52 1.45 -9.16 -0.30
CA ILE A 52 2.24 -10.38 -0.22
C ILE A 52 1.30 -11.55 0.05
N SER A 53 1.45 -12.64 -0.70
CA SER A 53 0.65 -13.86 -0.59
C SER A 53 1.51 -15.07 -0.92
N GLU A 54 2.69 -15.13 -0.30
CA GLU A 54 3.66 -16.21 -0.47
C GLU A 54 4.06 -16.78 0.88
N SER A 55 5.00 -16.14 1.59
CA SER A 55 5.40 -16.58 2.94
C SER A 55 4.37 -16.23 4.01
N ARG A 56 3.52 -15.26 3.73
CA ARG A 56 2.45 -14.77 4.62
C ARG A 56 1.34 -14.14 3.79
N VAL A 57 0.18 -13.94 4.40
CA VAL A 57 -0.92 -13.20 3.79
C VAL A 57 -0.92 -11.79 4.37
N GLY A 58 -0.32 -10.85 3.65
CA GLY A 58 -0.16 -9.47 4.11
C GLY A 58 -0.66 -8.45 3.10
N ARG A 59 -1.08 -7.30 3.60
CA ARG A 59 -1.46 -6.12 2.83
C ARG A 59 -0.85 -4.89 3.48
N ALA A 60 -0.45 -3.94 2.67
CA ALA A 60 0.09 -2.69 3.17
C ALA A 60 -0.24 -1.51 2.27
N ILE A 61 -0.17 -0.33 2.85
CA ILE A 61 -0.09 0.94 2.12
C ILE A 61 1.15 1.71 2.53
N ARG A 62 1.69 2.41 1.56
CA ARG A 62 2.73 3.42 1.73
C ARG A 62 2.17 4.77 1.32
N THR A 63 2.25 5.74 2.21
CA THR A 63 1.97 7.16 1.95
C THR A 63 3.29 7.95 2.08
N PRO A 64 3.32 9.27 1.81
CA PRO A 64 4.51 10.09 2.07
C PRO A 64 4.98 10.02 3.51
N ASP A 65 4.03 9.93 4.46
CA ASP A 65 4.32 10.06 5.90
C ASP A 65 4.33 8.72 6.64
N TYR A 66 3.67 7.68 6.11
CA TYR A 66 3.43 6.44 6.84
C TYR A 66 3.64 5.19 5.99
N THR A 67 4.06 4.13 6.67
CA THR A 67 3.87 2.75 6.22
C THR A 67 2.93 2.06 7.20
N TYR A 68 1.87 1.46 6.70
CA TYR A 68 0.91 0.71 7.50
C TYR A 68 0.68 -0.65 6.87
N ALA A 69 0.82 -1.71 7.66
CA ALA A 69 0.70 -3.08 7.18
C ALA A 69 -0.13 -3.94 8.12
N VAL A 70 -0.87 -4.86 7.52
CA VAL A 70 -1.70 -5.85 8.21
C VAL A 70 -1.37 -7.25 7.74
N ARG A 71 -1.59 -8.24 8.60
CA ARG A 71 -1.37 -9.65 8.32
C ARG A 71 -2.57 -10.48 8.73
N ALA A 72 -2.93 -11.45 7.88
CA ALA A 72 -3.89 -12.48 8.21
C ALA A 72 -3.20 -13.75 8.75
N GLU A 73 -3.96 -14.57 9.44
CA GLU A 73 -3.56 -15.94 9.77
C GLU A 73 -3.52 -16.82 8.50
N GLY A 74 -2.69 -17.83 8.55
CA GLY A 74 -2.61 -18.84 7.49
C GLY A 74 -1.26 -18.89 6.78
N ASP A 75 -1.14 -19.94 5.99
CA ASP A 75 0.03 -20.21 5.16
C ASP A 75 -0.14 -19.47 3.81
N GLY A 76 0.69 -18.50 3.53
CA GLY A 76 0.66 -17.70 2.32
C GLY A 76 0.85 -18.50 1.01
N TYR A 77 1.35 -19.74 1.09
CA TYR A 77 1.43 -20.64 -0.06
C TYR A 77 0.08 -21.29 -0.40
N ARG A 78 -0.88 -21.27 0.53
CA ARG A 78 -2.19 -21.93 0.38
C ARG A 78 -3.35 -20.95 0.42
N VAL A 79 -3.18 -19.82 1.10
CA VAL A 79 -4.20 -18.80 1.31
C VAL A 79 -3.69 -17.49 0.75
N PHE A 80 -4.43 -16.90 -0.20
CA PHE A 80 -4.00 -15.68 -0.90
C PHE A 80 -4.68 -14.42 -0.39
N ALA A 81 -5.80 -14.56 0.32
CA ALA A 81 -6.56 -13.47 0.92
C ALA A 81 -7.28 -13.96 2.19
N SER A 82 -7.77 -13.04 3.01
CA SER A 82 -8.54 -13.33 4.21
C SER A 82 -9.63 -12.28 4.39
N ASP A 83 -10.71 -12.63 5.08
CA ASP A 83 -11.72 -11.67 5.50
C ASP A 83 -11.34 -10.95 6.82
N VAL A 84 -10.27 -11.42 7.49
CA VAL A 84 -9.78 -10.85 8.77
C VAL A 84 -8.27 -10.68 8.71
N TYR A 85 -7.83 -9.47 9.02
CA TYR A 85 -6.42 -9.12 9.18
C TYR A 85 -6.19 -8.48 10.54
N TYR A 86 -4.94 -8.51 11.00
CA TYR A 86 -4.48 -7.85 12.22
C TYR A 86 -3.41 -6.83 11.88
N GLU A 87 -3.40 -5.68 12.56
CA GLU A 87 -2.31 -4.72 12.44
C GLU A 87 -0.97 -5.42 12.77
N GLU A 88 0.04 -5.25 11.91
CA GLU A 88 1.37 -5.85 12.08
C GLU A 88 2.46 -4.79 12.18
N PHE A 89 2.49 -3.84 11.24
CA PHE A 89 3.49 -2.78 11.20
C PHE A 89 2.85 -1.40 11.02
N PHE A 90 3.39 -0.44 11.74
CA PHE A 90 3.12 0.98 11.55
C PHE A 90 4.38 1.79 11.80
N TYR A 91 4.75 2.63 10.82
CA TYR A 91 5.95 3.47 10.87
C TYR A 91 5.63 4.90 10.47
N VAL A 92 6.19 5.86 11.21
CA VAL A 92 6.16 7.29 10.90
C VAL A 92 7.44 7.65 10.16
N LEU A 93 7.38 7.84 8.86
CA LEU A 93 8.54 7.90 7.98
C LEU A 93 9.38 9.16 8.14
N LYS A 94 8.77 10.24 8.59
CA LYS A 94 9.48 11.50 8.88
C LYS A 94 10.52 11.31 9.98
N ASP A 95 10.19 10.52 11.01
CA ASP A 95 11.02 10.33 12.19
C ASP A 95 11.81 9.01 12.12
N ASP A 96 11.31 8.05 11.35
CA ASP A 96 11.90 6.72 11.15
C ASP A 96 11.90 6.32 9.67
N PRO A 97 12.74 6.94 8.83
CA PRO A 97 12.79 6.65 7.39
C PRO A 97 13.26 5.22 7.08
N PHE A 98 13.93 4.55 8.02
CA PHE A 98 14.41 3.17 7.88
C PHE A 98 13.50 2.13 8.51
N GLN A 99 12.35 2.54 9.08
CA GLN A 99 11.31 1.66 9.61
C GLN A 99 11.85 0.66 10.66
N GLN A 100 12.59 1.17 11.63
CA GLN A 100 13.20 0.37 12.70
C GLN A 100 12.36 0.33 13.97
N ASN A 101 11.45 1.29 14.16
CA ASN A 101 10.62 1.42 15.35
C ASN A 101 9.15 1.18 15.00
N ASN A 102 8.67 -0.05 15.21
CA ASN A 102 7.28 -0.41 14.95
C ASN A 102 6.33 0.14 16.02
N LEU A 103 5.47 1.07 15.65
CA LEU A 103 4.50 1.74 16.50
C LEU A 103 3.08 1.13 16.42
N ALA A 104 2.92 -0.05 15.84
CA ALA A 104 1.60 -0.67 15.67
C ALA A 104 0.87 -0.96 17.00
N ALA A 105 1.62 -1.15 18.09
CA ALA A 105 1.07 -1.37 19.43
C ALA A 105 0.86 -0.06 20.24
N ASP A 106 1.37 1.08 19.76
CA ASP A 106 1.34 2.33 20.50
C ASP A 106 -0.05 3.00 20.38
N SER A 107 -0.71 3.16 21.54
CA SER A 107 -2.04 3.76 21.63
C SER A 107 -2.08 5.25 21.24
N ALA A 108 -0.95 5.97 21.31
CA ALA A 108 -0.87 7.36 20.89
C ALA A 108 -1.20 7.54 19.39
N TRP A 109 -1.02 6.50 18.59
CA TRP A 109 -1.26 6.50 17.15
C TRP A 109 -2.56 5.80 16.72
N ALA A 110 -3.45 5.48 17.67
CA ALA A 110 -4.65 4.70 17.38
C ALA A 110 -5.56 5.36 16.31
N GLU A 111 -5.77 6.67 16.39
CA GLU A 111 -6.61 7.42 15.44
C GLU A 111 -5.98 7.43 14.02
N THR A 112 -4.67 7.67 13.94
CA THR A 112 -3.94 7.64 12.67
C THR A 112 -4.00 6.26 12.03
N ARG A 113 -3.80 5.19 12.82
CA ARG A 113 -3.90 3.82 12.32
C ARG A 113 -5.32 3.48 11.86
N ALA A 114 -6.36 3.93 12.57
CA ALA A 114 -7.74 3.73 12.15
C ALA A 114 -8.02 4.34 10.77
N HIS A 115 -7.57 5.57 10.54
CA HIS A 115 -7.68 6.22 9.24
C HIS A 115 -6.90 5.46 8.13
N LEU A 116 -5.68 4.99 8.44
CA LEU A 116 -4.89 4.21 7.49
C LEU A 116 -5.51 2.83 7.22
N ALA A 117 -6.19 2.23 8.21
CA ALA A 117 -6.93 0.99 8.03
C ALA A 117 -8.09 1.16 7.04
N GLU A 118 -8.87 2.24 7.16
CA GLU A 118 -9.94 2.57 6.22
C GLU A 118 -9.38 2.79 4.80
N LEU A 119 -8.29 3.53 4.68
CA LEU A 119 -7.62 3.75 3.40
C LEU A 119 -7.13 2.43 2.78
N LEU A 120 -6.52 1.56 3.59
CA LEU A 120 -6.09 0.24 3.14
C LEU A 120 -7.28 -0.62 2.67
N GLN A 121 -8.39 -0.65 3.43
CA GLN A 121 -9.60 -1.36 3.02
C GLN A 121 -10.13 -0.86 1.66
N CYS A 122 -10.15 0.47 1.45
CA CYS A 122 -10.52 1.05 0.16
C CYS A 122 -9.60 0.54 -0.97
N LYS A 123 -8.28 0.48 -0.74
CA LYS A 123 -7.32 -0.02 -1.73
C LYS A 123 -7.49 -1.51 -2.02
N MET A 124 -7.78 -2.31 -1.01
CA MET A 124 -8.07 -3.74 -1.16
C MET A 124 -9.33 -3.95 -2.02
N VAL A 125 -10.40 -3.21 -1.75
CA VAL A 125 -11.64 -3.27 -2.56
C VAL A 125 -11.38 -2.83 -4.00
N GLN A 126 -10.63 -1.74 -4.22
CA GLN A 126 -10.21 -1.31 -5.55
C GLN A 126 -9.37 -2.39 -6.26
N ALA A 127 -8.61 -3.19 -5.51
CA ALA A 127 -7.85 -4.32 -6.06
C ALA A 127 -8.70 -5.56 -6.35
N GLY A 128 -10.00 -5.54 -6.04
CA GLY A 128 -10.93 -6.63 -6.29
C GLY A 128 -11.10 -7.59 -5.11
N GLU A 129 -10.57 -7.23 -3.93
CA GLU A 129 -10.78 -8.01 -2.71
C GLU A 129 -12.12 -7.64 -2.04
N ARG A 130 -12.65 -8.55 -1.22
CA ARG A 130 -13.76 -8.22 -0.34
C ARG A 130 -13.25 -7.30 0.78
N PRO A 131 -14.08 -6.34 1.29
CA PRO A 131 -13.66 -5.49 2.41
C PRO A 131 -13.40 -6.35 3.64
N PRO A 132 -12.16 -6.41 4.15
CA PRO A 132 -11.83 -7.23 5.32
C PRO A 132 -12.15 -6.49 6.61
N GLU A 133 -12.28 -7.25 7.70
CA GLU A 133 -12.15 -6.72 9.06
C GLU A 133 -10.66 -6.53 9.38
N ILE A 134 -10.26 -5.35 9.85
CA ILE A 134 -8.92 -5.10 10.38
C ILE A 134 -9.03 -4.99 11.90
N ARG A 135 -8.34 -5.86 12.61
CA ARG A 135 -8.28 -5.96 14.06
C ARG A 135 -7.03 -5.30 14.62
N PRO A 136 -7.04 -4.89 15.90
CA PRO A 136 -5.87 -4.31 16.56
C PRO A 136 -4.61 -5.18 16.47
N PHE A 137 -3.47 -4.54 16.71
CA PHE A 137 -2.14 -5.16 16.68
C PHE A 137 -2.10 -6.51 17.40
N ARG A 138 -1.46 -7.45 16.73
CA ARG A 138 -1.15 -8.76 17.27
C ARG A 138 0.34 -9.06 17.08
N ALA A 139 1.01 -9.49 18.15
CA ALA A 139 2.35 -10.07 18.05
C ALA A 139 2.28 -11.48 17.42
N TRP A 140 3.19 -11.78 16.52
CA TRP A 140 3.27 -13.04 15.76
C TRP A 140 4.46 -13.87 16.22
#